data_56208e504203532a262a39d2b5448228
#
_entry.id   56208e504203532a262a39d2b5448228
#
_cell.length_a   1.000
_cell.length_b   1.000
_cell.length_c   1.000
_cell.angle_alpha   90.00
_cell.angle_beta   90.00
_cell.angle_gamma   90.00
#
_symmetry.space_group_name_H-M   'P 1'
#
loop_
_entity.id
_entity.type
_entity.pdbx_description
1 polymer ?
#
loop_
_entity_poly.entity_id
_entity_poly.type
_entity_poly.pdbx_seq_one_letter_code
_entity_poly.pdbx_strand_id
1 'polypeptide(L)'
;MKGEEKLWSILNDKLDTLRAGNRLPEAIRVAETALEIAKRAFPGAETPLATSFEKLGQLLDQQGNRAAAKGYLLKAHAILEKIKPADQRAIFRSARRLAFLCDSLGQTEEAVRFYEKAFAAGGQLEDLPYSDLGTMLNNVALIFRKSGRQKAAEPYYLHALEIYEKQLGPDHEDVASVLNNLAVFYTNERRYTEAEKIHLRALGIREKVHPTAHPDIAQSKCNLAVVYHSRGDYAKAAELYRASLKSWEESTEKPPQDYEIVASNYADLLRSLGQVRKAHQLEVRARKRRAG
;
A
#
# COMPACT_ATOMS: atom_id res chain seq x y z
N MET A 1 -15.93 -38.28 -15.54
CA MET A 1 -15.04 -37.14 -15.82
C MET A 1 -15.82 -35.92 -16.31
N LYS A 2 -16.48 -35.95 -17.49
CA LYS A 2 -17.25 -34.78 -18.01
C LYS A 2 -18.29 -34.17 -17.04
N GLY A 3 -18.93 -34.97 -16.18
CA GLY A 3 -19.93 -34.49 -15.20
C GLY A 3 -19.31 -33.68 -14.06
N GLU A 4 -18.17 -34.11 -13.53
CA GLU A 4 -17.47 -33.40 -12.42
C GLU A 4 -16.77 -32.14 -12.90
N GLU A 5 -16.23 -32.12 -14.14
CA GLU A 5 -15.68 -30.92 -14.76
C GLU A 5 -16.75 -29.83 -14.90
N LYS A 6 -17.96 -30.23 -15.39
CA LYS A 6 -19.11 -29.32 -15.49
C LYS A 6 -19.56 -28.82 -14.10
N LEU A 7 -19.58 -29.72 -13.11
CA LEU A 7 -19.92 -29.35 -11.73
C LEU A 7 -18.92 -28.36 -11.15
N TRP A 8 -17.62 -28.55 -11.39
CA TRP A 8 -16.57 -27.59 -10.96
C TRP A 8 -16.79 -26.20 -11.57
N SER A 9 -17.13 -26.11 -12.86
CA SER A 9 -17.46 -24.83 -13.52
C SER A 9 -18.66 -24.15 -12.85
N ILE A 10 -19.77 -24.89 -12.66
CA ILE A 10 -20.98 -24.37 -12.00
C ILE A 10 -20.70 -23.86 -10.59
N LEU A 11 -19.87 -24.58 -9.82
CA LEU A 11 -19.48 -24.14 -8.48
C LEU A 11 -18.65 -22.86 -8.50
N ASN A 12 -17.77 -22.69 -9.48
CA ASN A 12 -17.01 -21.45 -9.65
C ASN A 12 -17.90 -20.26 -10.01
N ASP A 13 -18.90 -20.42 -10.87
CA ASP A 13 -19.87 -19.37 -11.22
C ASP A 13 -20.72 -18.99 -9.99
N LYS A 14 -21.15 -19.99 -9.22
CA LYS A 14 -21.88 -19.78 -7.96
C LYS A 14 -21.02 -19.05 -6.93
N LEU A 15 -19.73 -19.38 -6.86
CA LEU A 15 -18.78 -18.75 -5.97
C LEU A 15 -18.65 -17.25 -6.27
N ASP A 16 -18.49 -16.88 -7.54
CA ASP A 16 -18.40 -15.50 -7.98
C ASP A 16 -19.70 -14.72 -7.68
N THR A 17 -20.87 -15.36 -7.84
CA THR A 17 -22.17 -14.79 -7.46
C THR A 17 -22.29 -14.57 -5.95
N LEU A 18 -21.89 -15.53 -5.12
CA LEU A 18 -21.92 -15.43 -3.65
C LEU A 18 -20.97 -14.33 -3.14
N ARG A 19 -19.81 -14.20 -3.78
CA ARG A 19 -18.83 -13.17 -3.47
C ARG A 19 -19.39 -11.78 -3.79
N ALA A 20 -20.01 -11.60 -4.95
CA ALA A 20 -20.67 -10.34 -5.32
C ALA A 20 -21.81 -9.97 -4.35
N GLY A 21 -22.53 -10.97 -3.83
CA GLY A 21 -23.58 -10.82 -2.82
C GLY A 21 -23.08 -10.71 -1.38
N ASN A 22 -21.76 -10.58 -1.14
CA ASN A 22 -21.13 -10.50 0.18
C ASN A 22 -21.47 -11.67 1.14
N ARG A 23 -21.79 -12.87 0.58
CA ARG A 23 -22.13 -14.09 1.33
C ARG A 23 -20.87 -14.94 1.57
N LEU A 24 -19.89 -14.36 2.28
CA LEU A 24 -18.56 -14.91 2.44
C LEU A 24 -18.50 -16.34 3.05
N PRO A 25 -19.24 -16.67 4.14
CA PRO A 25 -19.21 -18.04 4.70
C PRO A 25 -19.70 -19.12 3.74
N GLU A 26 -20.69 -18.79 2.91
CA GLU A 26 -21.23 -19.72 1.91
C GLU A 26 -20.27 -19.85 0.71
N ALA A 27 -19.66 -18.75 0.29
CA ALA A 27 -18.64 -18.75 -0.75
C ALA A 27 -17.47 -19.66 -0.37
N ILE A 28 -17.00 -19.61 0.89
CA ILE A 28 -15.92 -20.47 1.39
C ILE A 28 -16.30 -21.94 1.28
N ARG A 29 -17.50 -22.35 1.74
CA ARG A 29 -17.95 -23.74 1.63
C ARG A 29 -18.06 -24.25 0.18
N VAL A 30 -18.53 -23.38 -0.72
CA VAL A 30 -18.59 -23.71 -2.15
C VAL A 30 -17.16 -23.82 -2.73
N ALA A 31 -16.23 -22.97 -2.32
CA ALA A 31 -14.83 -23.03 -2.75
C ALA A 31 -14.11 -24.30 -2.26
N GLU A 32 -14.37 -24.73 -1.02
CA GLU A 32 -13.86 -25.99 -0.48
C GLU A 32 -14.38 -27.19 -1.30
N THR A 33 -15.68 -27.21 -1.61
CA THR A 33 -16.29 -28.26 -2.46
C THR A 33 -15.68 -28.24 -3.87
N ALA A 34 -15.51 -27.05 -4.47
CA ALA A 34 -14.90 -26.91 -5.78
C ALA A 34 -13.45 -27.41 -5.79
N LEU A 35 -12.69 -27.16 -4.72
CA LEU A 35 -11.33 -27.67 -4.58
C LEU A 35 -11.27 -29.19 -4.51
N GLU A 36 -12.16 -29.83 -3.76
CA GLU A 36 -12.22 -31.30 -3.68
C GLU A 36 -12.60 -31.92 -5.03
N ILE A 37 -13.51 -31.30 -5.78
CA ILE A 37 -13.83 -31.72 -7.14
C ILE A 37 -12.62 -31.51 -8.07
N ALA A 38 -11.93 -30.38 -7.99
CA ALA A 38 -10.76 -30.11 -8.83
C ALA A 38 -9.67 -31.19 -8.65
N LYS A 39 -9.42 -31.63 -7.41
CA LYS A 39 -8.45 -32.70 -7.13
C LYS A 39 -8.82 -34.04 -7.79
N ARG A 40 -10.10 -34.35 -7.93
CA ARG A 40 -10.60 -35.62 -8.49
C ARG A 40 -10.83 -35.56 -9.99
N ALA A 41 -11.44 -34.47 -10.44
CA ALA A 41 -11.92 -34.36 -11.84
C ALA A 41 -10.78 -34.04 -12.83
N PHE A 42 -9.69 -33.43 -12.35
CA PHE A 42 -8.60 -32.95 -13.20
C PHE A 42 -7.25 -33.58 -12.84
N PRO A 43 -7.10 -34.91 -12.86
CA PRO A 43 -5.82 -35.55 -12.58
C PRO A 43 -4.79 -35.15 -13.63
N GLY A 44 -3.73 -34.45 -13.20
CA GLY A 44 -2.67 -33.96 -14.09
C GLY A 44 -2.96 -32.62 -14.77
N ALA A 45 -4.17 -32.03 -14.61
CA ALA A 45 -4.45 -30.68 -15.06
C ALA A 45 -4.25 -29.68 -13.91
N GLU A 46 -3.14 -28.96 -13.98
CA GLU A 46 -2.68 -28.10 -12.89
C GLU A 46 -3.50 -26.80 -12.76
N THR A 47 -4.02 -26.24 -13.86
CA THR A 47 -4.74 -24.96 -13.89
C THR A 47 -6.02 -24.94 -13.05
N PRO A 48 -6.97 -25.91 -13.15
CA PRO A 48 -8.16 -25.93 -12.30
C PRO A 48 -7.84 -26.02 -10.81
N LEU A 49 -6.80 -26.78 -10.47
CA LEU A 49 -6.35 -26.93 -9.09
C LEU A 49 -5.75 -25.62 -8.55
N ALA A 50 -4.89 -24.95 -9.33
CA ALA A 50 -4.34 -23.65 -8.98
C ALA A 50 -5.46 -22.62 -8.79
N THR A 51 -6.43 -22.55 -9.70
CA THR A 51 -7.60 -21.66 -9.62
C THR A 51 -8.41 -21.90 -8.34
N SER A 52 -8.68 -23.17 -8.00
CA SER A 52 -9.43 -23.50 -6.79
C SER A 52 -8.70 -23.12 -5.52
N PHE A 53 -7.38 -23.35 -5.45
CA PHE A 53 -6.55 -22.90 -4.33
C PHE A 53 -6.51 -21.36 -4.22
N GLU A 54 -6.39 -20.67 -5.35
CA GLU A 54 -6.36 -19.20 -5.38
C GLU A 54 -7.68 -18.61 -4.88
N LYS A 55 -8.82 -19.07 -5.39
CA LYS A 55 -10.15 -18.58 -4.98
C LYS A 55 -10.40 -18.83 -3.49
N LEU A 56 -10.09 -20.03 -2.97
CA LEU A 56 -10.24 -20.33 -1.54
C LEU A 56 -9.32 -19.45 -0.68
N GLY A 57 -8.07 -19.29 -1.08
CA GLY A 57 -7.13 -18.41 -0.39
C GLY A 57 -7.60 -16.96 -0.35
N GLN A 58 -8.17 -16.44 -1.44
CA GLN A 58 -8.74 -15.09 -1.50
C GLN A 58 -9.91 -14.89 -0.55
N LEU A 59 -10.81 -15.86 -0.46
CA LEU A 59 -11.97 -15.80 0.44
C LEU A 59 -11.57 -15.85 1.91
N LEU A 60 -10.58 -16.68 2.24
CA LEU A 60 -10.04 -16.75 3.60
C LEU A 60 -9.32 -15.46 4.02
N ASP A 61 -8.63 -14.80 3.08
CA ASP A 61 -8.04 -13.49 3.33
C ASP A 61 -9.13 -12.43 3.60
N GLN A 62 -10.18 -12.41 2.80
CA GLN A 62 -11.35 -11.54 3.01
C GLN A 62 -12.05 -11.81 4.36
N GLN A 63 -12.05 -13.05 4.83
CA GLN A 63 -12.57 -13.43 6.15
C GLN A 63 -11.65 -12.98 7.30
N GLY A 64 -10.40 -12.57 7.02
CA GLY A 64 -9.38 -12.24 8.00
C GLY A 64 -8.52 -13.43 8.43
N ASN A 65 -8.77 -14.64 7.92
CA ASN A 65 -7.95 -15.82 8.21
C ASN A 65 -6.69 -15.85 7.31
N ARG A 66 -5.80 -14.86 7.51
CA ARG A 66 -4.62 -14.63 6.69
C ARG A 66 -3.62 -15.79 6.70
N ALA A 67 -3.50 -16.48 7.82
CA ALA A 67 -2.58 -17.62 7.92
C ALA A 67 -3.01 -18.80 7.04
N ALA A 68 -4.29 -19.17 7.05
CA ALA A 68 -4.83 -20.19 6.17
C ALA A 68 -4.80 -19.75 4.71
N ALA A 69 -5.17 -18.50 4.44
CA ALA A 69 -5.11 -17.90 3.11
C ALA A 69 -3.72 -18.05 2.48
N LYS A 70 -2.66 -17.71 3.22
CA LYS A 70 -1.27 -17.86 2.77
C LYS A 70 -0.97 -19.31 2.36
N GLY A 71 -1.39 -20.29 3.15
CA GLY A 71 -1.16 -21.71 2.85
C GLY A 71 -1.76 -22.15 1.50
N TYR A 72 -2.98 -21.69 1.20
CA TYR A 72 -3.64 -22.01 -0.09
C TYR A 72 -3.04 -21.22 -1.25
N LEU A 73 -2.71 -19.94 -1.06
CA LEU A 73 -2.09 -19.12 -2.10
C LEU A 73 -0.68 -19.60 -2.47
N LEU A 74 0.09 -20.11 -1.50
CA LEU A 74 1.39 -20.74 -1.78
C LEU A 74 1.26 -21.98 -2.65
N LYS A 75 0.25 -22.84 -2.38
CA LYS A 75 -0.03 -24.01 -3.22
C LYS A 75 -0.41 -23.61 -4.63
N ALA A 76 -1.26 -22.59 -4.80
CA ALA A 76 -1.63 -22.07 -6.11
C ALA A 76 -0.40 -21.55 -6.86
N HIS A 77 0.41 -20.72 -6.21
CA HIS A 77 1.61 -20.13 -6.81
C HIS A 77 2.64 -21.19 -7.24
N ALA A 78 2.89 -22.19 -6.39
CA ALA A 78 3.81 -23.28 -6.70
C ALA A 78 3.36 -24.12 -7.90
N ILE A 79 2.05 -24.24 -8.14
CA ILE A 79 1.51 -24.89 -9.31
C ILE A 79 1.73 -24.01 -10.55
N LEU A 80 1.38 -22.72 -10.47
CA LEU A 80 1.53 -21.78 -11.57
C LEU A 80 2.99 -21.66 -12.08
N GLU A 81 3.97 -21.73 -11.18
CA GLU A 81 5.39 -21.74 -11.57
C GLU A 81 5.80 -23.00 -12.35
N LYS A 82 5.09 -24.10 -12.22
CA LYS A 82 5.39 -25.38 -12.91
C LYS A 82 4.70 -25.51 -14.25
N ILE A 83 3.58 -24.88 -14.48
CA ILE A 83 2.82 -24.93 -15.72
C ILE A 83 3.66 -24.44 -16.90
N LYS A 84 3.61 -25.17 -18.02
CA LYS A 84 4.30 -24.83 -19.28
C LYS A 84 3.30 -24.85 -20.44
N PRO A 85 3.29 -23.80 -21.30
CA PRO A 85 4.07 -22.55 -21.17
C PRO A 85 3.65 -21.74 -19.94
N ALA A 86 4.58 -20.96 -19.39
CA ALA A 86 4.33 -20.17 -18.18
C ALA A 86 3.32 -19.04 -18.44
N ASP A 87 2.28 -18.98 -17.65
CA ASP A 87 1.38 -17.81 -17.61
C ASP A 87 1.95 -16.74 -16.69
N GLN A 88 2.75 -15.84 -17.27
CA GLN A 88 3.41 -14.77 -16.53
C GLN A 88 2.42 -13.84 -15.83
N ARG A 89 1.21 -13.65 -16.40
CA ARG A 89 0.16 -12.83 -15.78
C ARG A 89 -0.42 -13.49 -14.53
N ALA A 90 -0.64 -14.80 -14.57
CA ALA A 90 -1.08 -15.54 -13.38
C ALA A 90 0.00 -15.57 -12.30
N ILE A 91 1.26 -15.79 -12.68
CA ILE A 91 2.41 -15.75 -11.76
C ILE A 91 2.53 -14.36 -11.12
N PHE A 92 2.48 -13.28 -11.91
CA PHE A 92 2.48 -11.90 -11.42
C PHE A 92 1.39 -11.65 -10.37
N ARG A 93 0.12 -11.96 -10.70
CA ARG A 93 -1.01 -11.74 -9.79
C ARG A 93 -0.87 -12.52 -8.49
N SER A 94 -0.49 -13.79 -8.60
CA SER A 94 -0.32 -14.69 -7.46
C SER A 94 0.83 -14.24 -6.55
N ALA A 95 1.99 -13.91 -7.10
CA ALA A 95 3.13 -13.43 -6.36
C ALA A 95 2.85 -12.08 -5.67
N ARG A 96 2.23 -11.12 -6.38
CA ARG A 96 1.83 -9.82 -5.80
C ARG A 96 0.88 -9.99 -4.60
N ARG A 97 -0.08 -10.90 -4.71
CA ARG A 97 -1.02 -11.19 -3.61
C ARG A 97 -0.31 -11.80 -2.40
N LEU A 98 0.57 -12.77 -2.64
CA LEU A 98 1.39 -13.37 -1.57
C LEU A 98 2.28 -12.33 -0.90
N ALA A 99 2.90 -11.44 -1.66
CA ALA A 99 3.73 -10.36 -1.14
C ALA A 99 2.93 -9.47 -0.17
N PHE A 100 1.74 -8.99 -0.60
CA PHE A 100 0.87 -8.18 0.25
C PHE A 100 0.43 -8.93 1.51
N LEU A 101 0.07 -10.20 1.38
CA LEU A 101 -0.36 -11.02 2.52
C LEU A 101 0.79 -11.26 3.51
N CYS A 102 2.00 -11.55 3.03
CA CYS A 102 3.19 -11.69 3.86
C CYS A 102 3.53 -10.38 4.59
N ASP A 103 3.44 -9.21 3.91
CA ASP A 103 3.62 -7.92 4.56
C ASP A 103 2.60 -7.70 5.68
N SER A 104 1.32 -7.99 5.42
CA SER A 104 0.25 -7.87 6.42
C SER A 104 0.40 -8.81 7.64
N LEU A 105 1.17 -9.88 7.48
CA LEU A 105 1.54 -10.83 8.54
C LEU A 105 2.87 -10.48 9.22
N GLY A 106 3.52 -9.38 8.83
CA GLY A 106 4.84 -8.98 9.34
C GLY A 106 6.00 -9.83 8.83
N GLN A 107 5.79 -10.65 7.81
CA GLN A 107 6.78 -11.56 7.23
C GLN A 107 7.60 -10.86 6.15
N THR A 108 8.39 -9.90 6.55
CA THR A 108 9.12 -8.94 5.69
C THR A 108 9.94 -9.62 4.59
N GLU A 109 10.76 -10.61 4.92
CA GLU A 109 11.66 -11.26 3.95
C GLU A 109 10.88 -12.03 2.87
N GLU A 110 9.79 -12.68 3.26
CA GLU A 110 8.94 -13.39 2.31
C GLU A 110 8.16 -12.41 1.42
N ALA A 111 7.67 -11.31 1.99
CA ALA A 111 7.00 -10.26 1.25
C ALA A 111 7.91 -9.70 0.14
N VAL A 112 9.15 -9.34 0.48
CA VAL A 112 10.14 -8.85 -0.50
C VAL A 112 10.39 -9.88 -1.60
N ARG A 113 10.65 -11.14 -1.26
CA ARG A 113 10.88 -12.20 -2.26
C ARG A 113 9.70 -12.37 -3.22
N PHE A 114 8.46 -12.28 -2.73
CA PHE A 114 7.29 -12.37 -3.60
C PHE A 114 7.07 -11.12 -4.44
N TYR A 115 7.41 -9.93 -3.95
CA TYR A 115 7.42 -8.72 -4.78
C TYR A 115 8.46 -8.80 -5.90
N GLU A 116 9.67 -9.30 -5.62
CA GLU A 116 10.71 -9.53 -6.63
C GLU A 116 10.24 -10.52 -7.71
N LYS A 117 9.60 -11.63 -7.30
CA LYS A 117 9.00 -12.59 -8.25
C LYS A 117 7.90 -11.95 -9.10
N ALA A 118 7.02 -11.16 -8.48
CA ALA A 118 5.98 -10.45 -9.20
C ALA A 118 6.59 -9.44 -10.18
N PHE A 119 7.61 -8.70 -9.78
CA PHE A 119 8.30 -7.75 -10.64
C PHE A 119 8.95 -8.45 -11.85
N ALA A 120 9.64 -9.57 -11.63
CA ALA A 120 10.25 -10.36 -12.70
C ALA A 120 9.22 -10.91 -13.70
N ALA A 121 8.07 -11.40 -13.21
CA ALA A 121 6.98 -11.85 -14.08
C ALA A 121 6.29 -10.68 -14.80
N GLY A 122 6.07 -9.57 -14.10
CA GLY A 122 5.46 -8.36 -14.66
C GLY A 122 6.29 -7.71 -15.75
N GLY A 123 7.62 -7.72 -15.63
CA GLY A 123 8.53 -7.19 -16.64
C GLY A 123 8.50 -7.92 -17.99
N GLN A 124 7.87 -9.11 -18.04
CA GLN A 124 7.66 -9.88 -19.27
C GLN A 124 6.30 -9.60 -19.92
N LEU A 125 5.47 -8.73 -19.34
CA LEU A 125 4.13 -8.40 -19.82
C LEU A 125 4.15 -7.02 -20.50
N GLU A 126 3.86 -6.99 -21.80
CA GLU A 126 3.86 -5.74 -22.58
C GLU A 126 2.70 -4.80 -22.19
N ASP A 127 1.60 -5.36 -21.70
CA ASP A 127 0.36 -4.65 -21.37
C ASP A 127 0.10 -4.54 -19.86
N LEU A 128 1.11 -4.78 -19.03
CA LEU A 128 0.96 -4.58 -17.58
C LEU A 128 0.86 -3.09 -17.26
N PRO A 129 -0.15 -2.66 -16.49
CA PRO A 129 -0.21 -1.28 -16.02
C PRO A 129 1.06 -0.92 -15.24
N TYR A 130 1.74 0.13 -15.68
CA TYR A 130 2.97 0.60 -15.01
C TYR A 130 2.72 1.03 -13.57
N SER A 131 1.47 1.49 -13.28
CA SER A 131 1.02 1.79 -11.91
C SER A 131 1.16 0.58 -10.98
N ASP A 132 0.93 -0.64 -11.48
CA ASP A 132 1.09 -1.85 -10.69
C ASP A 132 2.57 -2.09 -10.33
N LEU A 133 3.49 -1.89 -11.27
CA LEU A 133 4.94 -2.02 -11.02
C LEU A 133 5.45 -0.93 -10.08
N GLY A 134 5.09 0.32 -10.34
CA GLY A 134 5.46 1.46 -9.49
C GLY A 134 4.96 1.29 -8.05
N THR A 135 3.69 0.88 -7.89
CA THR A 135 3.11 0.59 -6.57
C THR A 135 3.88 -0.52 -5.85
N MET A 136 4.24 -1.60 -6.53
CA MET A 136 4.99 -2.69 -5.92
C MET A 136 6.38 -2.24 -5.44
N LEU A 137 7.10 -1.49 -6.24
CA LEU A 137 8.42 -0.96 -5.86
C LEU A 137 8.31 -0.01 -4.66
N ASN A 138 7.31 0.87 -4.64
CA ASN A 138 7.05 1.73 -3.50
C ASN A 138 6.71 0.92 -2.23
N ASN A 139 5.95 -0.16 -2.35
CA ASN A 139 5.64 -1.03 -1.21
C ASN A 139 6.88 -1.76 -0.68
N VAL A 140 7.74 -2.27 -1.56
CA VAL A 140 9.03 -2.88 -1.16
C VAL A 140 9.88 -1.87 -0.39
N ALA A 141 9.99 -0.64 -0.90
CA ALA A 141 10.71 0.44 -0.23
C ALA A 141 10.14 0.73 1.18
N LEU A 142 8.81 0.79 1.30
CA LEU A 142 8.13 0.98 2.59
C LEU A 142 8.42 -0.16 3.57
N ILE A 143 8.43 -1.41 3.09
CA ILE A 143 8.75 -2.60 3.88
C ILE A 143 10.20 -2.51 4.41
N PHE A 144 11.16 -2.20 3.55
CA PHE A 144 12.56 -2.03 3.97
C PHE A 144 12.72 -0.89 4.99
N ARG A 145 12.03 0.22 4.80
CA ARG A 145 12.02 1.33 5.74
C ARG A 145 11.47 0.93 7.11
N LYS A 146 10.31 0.24 7.15
CA LYS A 146 9.67 -0.23 8.40
C LYS A 146 10.51 -1.28 9.14
N SER A 147 11.24 -2.11 8.41
CA SER A 147 12.10 -3.16 8.99
C SER A 147 13.48 -2.68 9.44
N GLY A 148 13.75 -1.37 9.38
CA GLY A 148 15.05 -0.79 9.76
C GLY A 148 16.16 -0.99 8.71
N ARG A 149 15.84 -1.57 7.55
CA ARG A 149 16.79 -1.78 6.42
C ARG A 149 16.77 -0.60 5.47
N GLN A 150 16.92 0.60 6.03
CA GLN A 150 16.67 1.87 5.33
C GLN A 150 17.49 2.01 4.05
N LYS A 151 18.78 1.68 4.06
CA LYS A 151 19.64 1.77 2.87
C LYS A 151 19.17 0.95 1.67
N ALA A 152 18.43 -0.13 1.91
CA ALA A 152 17.86 -0.94 0.85
C ALA A 152 16.58 -0.34 0.24
N ALA A 153 15.95 0.64 0.89
CA ALA A 153 14.71 1.24 0.41
C ALA A 153 14.90 2.25 -0.73
N GLU A 154 16.00 3.01 -0.69
CA GLU A 154 16.25 4.12 -1.63
C GLU A 154 16.14 3.72 -3.11
N PRO A 155 16.84 2.67 -3.61
CA PRO A 155 16.76 2.30 -5.02
C PRO A 155 15.34 1.93 -5.46
N TYR A 156 14.52 1.36 -4.60
CA TYR A 156 13.14 1.01 -4.92
C TYR A 156 12.25 2.25 -5.05
N TYR A 157 12.41 3.26 -4.18
CA TYR A 157 11.71 4.53 -4.33
C TYR A 157 12.10 5.27 -5.62
N LEU A 158 13.40 5.31 -5.95
CA LEU A 158 13.88 5.96 -7.16
C LEU A 158 13.36 5.26 -8.42
N HIS A 159 13.35 3.93 -8.44
CA HIS A 159 12.84 3.17 -9.57
C HIS A 159 11.31 3.33 -9.71
N ALA A 160 10.55 3.34 -8.60
CA ALA A 160 9.12 3.64 -8.62
C ALA A 160 8.85 5.03 -9.20
N LEU A 161 9.64 6.03 -8.78
CA LEU A 161 9.55 7.40 -9.28
C LEU A 161 9.79 7.47 -10.78
N GLU A 162 10.85 6.83 -11.28
CA GLU A 162 11.17 6.78 -12.71
C GLU A 162 10.02 6.18 -13.54
N ILE A 163 9.43 5.07 -13.08
CA ILE A 163 8.29 4.45 -13.75
C ILE A 163 7.09 5.40 -13.82
N TYR A 164 6.72 6.02 -12.71
CA TYR A 164 5.57 6.92 -12.66
C TYR A 164 5.80 8.19 -13.49
N GLU A 165 6.98 8.81 -13.41
CA GLU A 165 7.31 9.99 -14.20
C GLU A 165 7.26 9.72 -15.70
N LYS A 166 7.79 8.56 -16.13
CA LYS A 166 7.81 8.16 -17.53
C LYS A 166 6.41 7.88 -18.09
N GLN A 167 5.52 7.34 -17.27
CA GLN A 167 4.21 6.87 -17.74
C GLN A 167 3.08 7.88 -17.54
N LEU A 168 3.10 8.61 -16.44
CA LEU A 168 2.03 9.52 -16.05
C LEU A 168 2.43 11.00 -16.21
N GLY A 169 3.71 11.23 -16.41
CA GLY A 169 4.28 12.58 -16.42
C GLY A 169 4.71 13.06 -15.03
N PRO A 170 5.60 14.07 -14.99
CA PRO A 170 6.27 14.50 -13.76
C PRO A 170 5.36 15.22 -12.74
N ASP A 171 4.18 15.64 -13.15
CA ASP A 171 3.21 16.39 -12.33
C ASP A 171 1.99 15.55 -11.92
N HIS A 172 2.05 14.22 -12.02
CA HIS A 172 0.95 13.34 -11.62
C HIS A 172 0.91 13.13 -10.10
N GLU A 173 -0.30 12.91 -9.54
CA GLU A 173 -0.49 12.68 -8.09
C GLU A 173 0.27 11.47 -7.56
N ASP A 174 0.36 10.38 -8.32
CA ASP A 174 1.13 9.19 -7.92
C ASP A 174 2.62 9.51 -7.82
N VAL A 175 3.15 10.41 -8.66
CA VAL A 175 4.53 10.93 -8.55
C VAL A 175 4.69 11.67 -7.23
N ALA A 176 3.74 12.54 -6.87
CA ALA A 176 3.77 13.24 -5.58
C ALA A 176 3.74 12.29 -4.38
N SER A 177 2.99 11.19 -4.48
CA SER A 177 2.90 10.17 -3.44
C SER A 177 4.23 9.44 -3.23
N VAL A 178 4.92 9.03 -4.30
CA VAL A 178 6.26 8.42 -4.21
C VAL A 178 7.30 9.42 -3.72
N LEU A 179 7.29 10.65 -4.23
CA LEU A 179 8.16 11.73 -3.76
C LEU A 179 8.00 11.98 -2.26
N ASN A 180 6.76 12.00 -1.76
CA ASN A 180 6.50 12.16 -0.34
C ASN A 180 7.14 11.02 0.50
N ASN A 181 7.01 9.77 0.07
CA ASN A 181 7.59 8.62 0.75
C ASN A 181 9.13 8.65 0.73
N LEU A 182 9.72 9.00 -0.40
CA LEU A 182 11.17 9.18 -0.55
C LEU A 182 11.69 10.32 0.32
N ALA A 183 10.97 11.44 0.40
CA ALA A 183 11.35 12.57 1.23
C ALA A 183 11.27 12.25 2.74
N VAL A 184 10.25 11.48 3.16
CA VAL A 184 10.17 10.95 4.54
C VAL A 184 11.36 10.02 4.83
N PHE A 185 11.74 9.18 3.86
CA PHE A 185 12.95 8.36 3.98
C PHE A 185 14.20 9.22 4.19
N TYR A 186 14.43 10.25 3.36
CA TYR A 186 15.58 11.15 3.52
C TYR A 186 15.55 11.94 4.83
N THR A 187 14.38 12.32 5.32
CA THR A 187 14.22 12.96 6.64
C THR A 187 14.73 12.05 7.76
N ASN A 188 14.37 10.77 7.72
CA ASN A 188 14.79 9.76 8.69
C ASN A 188 16.31 9.50 8.63
N GLU A 189 16.91 9.57 7.43
CA GLU A 189 18.36 9.49 7.21
C GLU A 189 19.09 10.78 7.53
N ARG A 190 18.40 11.82 8.03
CA ARG A 190 18.92 13.16 8.30
C ARG A 190 19.48 13.90 7.08
N ARG A 191 19.10 13.47 5.89
CA ARG A 191 19.43 14.10 4.59
C ARG A 191 18.43 15.24 4.32
N TYR A 192 18.43 16.23 5.21
CA TYR A 192 17.37 17.25 5.26
C TYR A 192 17.30 18.14 4.01
N THR A 193 18.42 18.44 3.38
CA THR A 193 18.45 19.24 2.14
C THR A 193 17.77 18.54 0.99
N GLU A 194 17.99 17.23 0.86
CA GLU A 194 17.35 16.40 -0.17
C GLU A 194 15.87 16.20 0.15
N ALA A 195 15.55 15.94 1.41
CA ALA A 195 14.16 15.82 1.87
C ALA A 195 13.36 17.10 1.59
N GLU A 196 13.91 18.29 1.89
CA GLU A 196 13.29 19.58 1.62
C GLU A 196 12.96 19.73 0.13
N LYS A 197 13.94 19.51 -0.75
CA LYS A 197 13.77 19.64 -2.21
C LYS A 197 12.65 18.74 -2.72
N ILE A 198 12.60 17.49 -2.26
CA ILE A 198 11.64 16.51 -2.73
C ILE A 198 10.25 16.79 -2.14
N HIS A 199 10.13 17.15 -0.86
CA HIS A 199 8.85 17.56 -0.28
C HIS A 199 8.28 18.81 -0.94
N LEU A 200 9.10 19.82 -1.28
CA LEU A 200 8.66 21.00 -2.02
C LEU A 200 8.11 20.62 -3.40
N ARG A 201 8.78 19.69 -4.11
CA ARG A 201 8.28 19.20 -5.39
C ARG A 201 6.94 18.46 -5.24
N ALA A 202 6.81 17.56 -4.26
CA ALA A 202 5.57 16.83 -3.98
C ALA A 202 4.42 17.79 -3.63
N LEU A 203 4.69 18.79 -2.78
CA LEU A 203 3.71 19.82 -2.42
C LEU A 203 3.27 20.63 -3.65
N GLY A 204 4.22 21.07 -4.49
CA GLY A 204 3.92 21.84 -5.71
C GLY A 204 3.06 21.06 -6.73
N ILE A 205 3.24 19.74 -6.84
CA ILE A 205 2.36 18.89 -7.66
C ILE A 205 0.94 18.86 -7.05
N ARG A 206 0.83 18.60 -5.75
CA ARG A 206 -0.47 18.52 -5.07
C ARG A 206 -1.24 19.84 -5.09
N GLU A 207 -0.55 20.97 -4.97
CA GLU A 207 -1.17 22.30 -5.07
C GLU A 207 -1.68 22.64 -6.50
N LYS A 208 -1.17 21.97 -7.55
CA LYS A 208 -1.70 22.10 -8.90
C LYS A 208 -2.96 21.26 -9.15
N VAL A 209 -3.05 20.09 -8.52
CA VAL A 209 -4.11 19.10 -8.82
C VAL A 209 -5.27 19.13 -7.83
N HIS A 210 -5.08 19.70 -6.66
CA HIS A 210 -6.07 19.72 -5.59
C HIS A 210 -6.43 21.13 -5.13
N PRO A 211 -7.65 21.34 -4.57
CA PRO A 211 -7.99 22.58 -3.89
C PRO A 211 -7.15 22.77 -2.61
N THR A 212 -6.97 24.02 -2.20
CA THR A 212 -6.07 24.43 -1.10
C THR A 212 -6.33 23.72 0.23
N ALA A 213 -7.57 23.32 0.50
CA ALA A 213 -7.97 22.61 1.73
C ALA A 213 -7.93 21.07 1.59
N HIS A 214 -7.16 20.54 0.64
CA HIS A 214 -7.09 19.10 0.45
C HIS A 214 -6.21 18.42 1.53
N PRO A 215 -6.63 17.24 2.05
CA PRO A 215 -5.87 16.48 3.03
C PRO A 215 -4.40 16.22 2.65
N ASP A 216 -4.13 15.88 1.40
CA ASP A 216 -2.77 15.59 0.92
C ASP A 216 -1.85 16.81 0.91
N ILE A 217 -2.41 18.02 0.67
CA ILE A 217 -1.68 19.28 0.80
C ILE A 217 -1.35 19.52 2.29
N ALA A 218 -2.31 19.31 3.18
CA ALA A 218 -2.08 19.44 4.61
C ALA A 218 -1.00 18.48 5.11
N GLN A 219 -1.03 17.23 4.66
CA GLN A 219 -0.01 16.22 4.98
C GLN A 219 1.37 16.61 4.43
N SER A 220 1.46 17.10 3.19
CA SER A 220 2.73 17.55 2.60
C SER A 220 3.34 18.72 3.37
N LYS A 221 2.51 19.69 3.79
CA LYS A 221 2.95 20.81 4.64
C LYS A 221 3.45 20.33 6.00
N CYS A 222 2.76 19.35 6.62
CA CYS A 222 3.21 18.75 7.87
C CYS A 222 4.58 18.07 7.72
N ASN A 223 4.76 17.24 6.69
CA ASN A 223 6.02 16.53 6.47
C ASN A 223 7.18 17.50 6.22
N LEU A 224 6.96 18.56 5.46
CA LEU A 224 7.95 19.61 5.26
C LEU A 224 8.26 20.37 6.56
N ALA A 225 7.24 20.61 7.41
CA ALA A 225 7.43 21.19 8.74
C ALA A 225 8.33 20.32 9.64
N VAL A 226 8.17 18.98 9.57
CA VAL A 226 9.04 18.04 10.29
C VAL A 226 10.50 18.16 9.85
N VAL A 227 10.77 18.34 8.55
CA VAL A 227 12.13 18.56 8.04
C VAL A 227 12.73 19.82 8.63
N TYR A 228 12.00 20.95 8.59
CA TYR A 228 12.49 22.22 9.15
C TYR A 228 12.66 22.16 10.67
N HIS A 229 11.73 21.51 11.38
CA HIS A 229 11.84 21.29 12.82
C HIS A 229 13.11 20.48 13.16
N SER A 230 13.34 19.38 12.46
CA SER A 230 14.50 18.49 12.66
C SER A 230 15.84 19.19 12.36
N ARG A 231 15.83 20.17 11.45
CA ARG A 231 16.98 20.99 11.10
C ARG A 231 17.21 22.18 12.04
N GLY A 232 16.23 22.50 12.89
CA GLY A 232 16.28 23.63 13.81
C GLY A 232 15.73 24.94 13.23
N ASP A 233 15.14 24.94 12.04
CA ASP A 233 14.46 26.11 11.45
C ASP A 233 13.02 26.21 12.00
N TYR A 234 12.93 26.56 13.27
CA TYR A 234 11.68 26.53 14.03
C TYR A 234 10.65 27.54 13.52
N ALA A 235 11.09 28.64 12.92
CA ALA A 235 10.19 29.65 12.38
C ALA A 235 9.38 29.11 11.19
N LYS A 236 10.07 28.51 10.19
CA LYS A 236 9.44 27.89 9.04
C LYS A 236 8.61 26.67 9.43
N ALA A 237 9.10 25.86 10.37
CA ALA A 237 8.36 24.72 10.88
C ALA A 237 7.02 25.15 11.50
N ALA A 238 7.01 26.17 12.34
CA ALA A 238 5.77 26.69 12.98
C ALA A 238 4.79 27.26 11.97
N GLU A 239 5.26 27.94 10.92
CA GLU A 239 4.41 28.43 9.83
C GLU A 239 3.73 27.29 9.10
N LEU A 240 4.49 26.28 8.69
CA LEU A 240 3.97 25.12 7.95
C LEU A 240 3.04 24.25 8.78
N TYR A 241 3.33 24.03 10.07
CA TYR A 241 2.39 23.31 10.95
C TYR A 241 1.06 24.06 11.08
N ARG A 242 1.08 25.38 11.23
CA ARG A 242 -0.14 26.19 11.26
C ARG A 242 -0.91 26.10 9.94
N ALA A 243 -0.20 26.20 8.82
CA ALA A 243 -0.82 26.08 7.50
C ALA A 243 -1.44 24.68 7.28
N SER A 244 -0.76 23.61 7.73
CA SER A 244 -1.27 22.24 7.69
C SER A 244 -2.55 22.10 8.52
N LEU A 245 -2.54 22.54 9.78
CA LEU A 245 -3.72 22.49 10.65
C LEU A 245 -4.91 23.28 10.06
N LYS A 246 -4.63 24.45 9.48
CA LYS A 246 -5.66 25.27 8.81
C LYS A 246 -6.26 24.53 7.63
N SER A 247 -5.44 23.91 6.76
CA SER A 247 -5.97 23.12 5.62
C SER A 247 -6.85 21.96 6.08
N TRP A 248 -6.49 21.26 7.17
CA TRP A 248 -7.33 20.25 7.80
C TRP A 248 -8.64 20.80 8.38
N GLU A 249 -8.60 22.02 8.92
CA GLU A 249 -9.78 22.67 9.51
C GLU A 249 -10.78 23.15 8.47
N GLU A 250 -10.31 23.52 7.30
CA GLU A 250 -11.10 23.98 6.17
C GLU A 250 -11.61 22.82 5.29
N SER A 251 -11.06 21.61 5.45
CA SER A 251 -11.52 20.42 4.76
C SER A 251 -12.95 20.05 5.21
N THR A 252 -13.79 19.65 4.24
CA THR A 252 -15.16 19.16 4.51
C THR A 252 -15.18 17.75 5.10
N GLU A 253 -14.08 17.03 5.07
CA GLU A 253 -13.93 15.72 5.69
C GLU A 253 -13.70 15.86 7.19
N LYS A 254 -14.25 14.92 8.00
CA LYS A 254 -13.92 14.85 9.42
C LYS A 254 -12.41 14.82 9.57
N PRO A 255 -11.83 15.60 10.52
CA PRO A 255 -10.38 15.60 10.70
C PRO A 255 -9.93 14.16 11.02
N PRO A 256 -9.12 13.56 10.17
CA PRO A 256 -8.64 12.20 10.36
C PRO A 256 -7.66 12.16 11.52
N GLN A 257 -7.25 10.97 11.89
CA GLN A 257 -6.18 10.71 12.86
C GLN A 257 -4.92 11.56 12.58
N ASP A 258 -4.70 11.93 11.31
CA ASP A 258 -3.59 12.77 10.85
C ASP A 258 -3.60 14.19 11.42
N TYR A 259 -4.78 14.78 11.71
CA TYR A 259 -4.85 16.08 12.39
C TYR A 259 -4.21 16.05 13.79
N GLU A 260 -4.44 14.96 14.54
CA GLU A 260 -3.83 14.79 15.86
C GLU A 260 -2.29 14.65 15.74
N ILE A 261 -1.82 13.95 14.71
CA ILE A 261 -0.37 13.81 14.45
C ILE A 261 0.26 15.18 14.19
N VAL A 262 -0.37 16.00 13.32
CA VAL A 262 0.11 17.36 13.06
C VAL A 262 0.10 18.21 14.32
N ALA A 263 -0.97 18.16 15.11
CA ALA A 263 -1.11 18.90 16.34
C ALA A 263 -0.06 18.45 17.39
N SER A 264 0.23 17.16 17.48
CA SER A 264 1.27 16.62 18.37
C SER A 264 2.66 17.10 17.95
N ASN A 265 3.02 17.00 16.67
CA ASN A 265 4.30 17.46 16.14
C ASN A 265 4.50 18.96 16.37
N TYR A 266 3.44 19.75 16.19
CA TYR A 266 3.50 21.19 16.46
C TYR A 266 3.57 21.49 17.96
N ALA A 267 2.88 20.72 18.79
CA ALA A 267 2.99 20.86 20.24
C ALA A 267 4.42 20.58 20.76
N ASP A 268 5.10 19.59 20.17
CA ASP A 268 6.51 19.31 20.50
C ASP A 268 7.44 20.46 20.12
N LEU A 269 7.22 21.06 18.94
CA LEU A 269 7.93 22.28 18.56
C LEU A 269 7.65 23.44 19.56
N LEU A 270 6.39 23.65 19.95
CA LEU A 270 6.04 24.69 20.91
C LEU A 270 6.68 24.46 22.30
N ARG A 271 6.79 23.19 22.73
CA ARG A 271 7.51 22.85 23.98
C ARG A 271 8.99 23.16 23.88
N SER A 272 9.64 22.82 22.77
CA SER A 272 11.06 23.15 22.56
C SER A 272 11.34 24.64 22.54
N LEU A 273 10.32 25.44 22.20
CA LEU A 273 10.37 26.93 22.28
C LEU A 273 9.92 27.51 23.63
N GLY A 274 9.69 26.66 24.66
CA GLY A 274 9.22 27.09 25.98
C GLY A 274 7.73 27.48 26.04
N GLN A 275 6.95 27.29 24.96
CA GLN A 275 5.56 27.70 24.88
C GLN A 275 4.60 26.58 25.35
N VAL A 276 4.86 26.01 26.53
CA VAL A 276 4.18 24.83 27.08
C VAL A 276 2.65 24.99 27.16
N ARG A 277 2.18 26.17 27.55
CA ARG A 277 0.71 26.45 27.63
C ARG A 277 0.03 26.35 26.26
N LYS A 278 0.67 26.88 25.20
CA LYS A 278 0.12 26.80 23.84
C LYS A 278 0.13 25.35 23.33
N ALA A 279 1.19 24.59 23.61
CA ALA A 279 1.27 23.18 23.27
C ALA A 279 0.10 22.39 23.87
N HIS A 280 -0.14 22.56 25.17
CA HIS A 280 -1.26 21.90 25.85
C HIS A 280 -2.63 22.28 25.28
N GLN A 281 -2.86 23.59 25.03
CA GLN A 281 -4.12 24.07 24.42
C GLN A 281 -4.36 23.45 23.04
N LEU A 282 -3.32 23.32 22.23
CA LEU A 282 -3.40 22.71 20.91
C LEU A 282 -3.79 21.23 20.98
N GLU A 283 -3.18 20.45 21.85
CA GLU A 283 -3.48 19.04 22.06
C GLU A 283 -4.92 18.81 22.58
N VAL A 284 -5.37 19.63 23.52
CA VAL A 284 -6.75 19.58 24.02
C VAL A 284 -7.74 19.87 22.90
N ARG A 285 -7.44 20.86 22.05
CA ARG A 285 -8.28 21.19 20.88
C ARG A 285 -8.34 20.04 19.89
N ALA A 286 -7.21 19.39 19.61
CA ALA A 286 -7.15 18.26 18.70
C ALA A 286 -7.98 17.07 19.18
N ARG A 287 -7.87 16.71 20.47
CA ARG A 287 -8.68 15.64 21.07
C ARG A 287 -10.19 15.91 21.04
N LYS A 288 -10.60 17.15 21.30
CA LYS A 288 -12.03 17.53 21.23
C LYS A 288 -12.59 17.39 19.82
N ARG A 289 -11.82 17.74 18.79
CA ARG A 289 -12.23 17.57 17.39
C ARG A 289 -12.40 16.13 16.95
N ARG A 290 -11.65 15.21 17.54
CA ARG A 290 -11.81 13.77 17.27
C ARG A 290 -13.08 13.19 17.89
N ALA A 291 -13.50 13.72 19.04
CA ALA A 291 -14.63 13.19 19.81
C ALA A 291 -16.00 13.65 19.28
N GLY A 292 -16.07 14.72 18.48
CA GLY A 292 -17.26 15.26 17.83
C GLY A 292 -17.34 14.94 16.35
#